data_2ba74418c7f2c9ea081b5f4be1585023
#
_entry.id   2ba74418c7f2c9ea081b5f4be1585023
#
_cell.length_a   1.000
_cell.length_b   1.000
_cell.length_c   1.000
_cell.angle_alpha   90.00
_cell.angle_beta   90.00
_cell.angle_gamma   90.00
#
_symmetry.space_group_name_H-M   'P 1'
#
loop_
_entity.id
_entity.type
_entity.pdbx_description
1 polymer ?
#
loop_
_entity_poly.entity_id
_entity_poly.type
_entity_poly.pdbx_seq_one_letter_code
_entity_poly.pdbx_strand_id
1 'polypeptide(L)'
;MPGLLAAIVLSAAGCTQEPIAEQDNDTLRFAVMTFAHETCTFCPGGDSDIERWTRIREPYVGDEVLSAGPYVKGFVAAAREYRDVELIGLESPASVFGGSSASWSTEDAFNHFMDLMLEDLREAMPVDGVYLALHGAMAVRNIPRPEAEIAKRFREVVGPDIPIVASFDLHGNEDKEFLRWADMAFVTKRYPHYDAGIQGARSARSLVRMARGTYQSTTATRKPGVITPTVVQWTGKSPAMDIMERARRWEAREQDVFVSVFFGFPWSDVPDVGATIHVMTNNNQQLANRIADDMSDFFWRVREDLFGEEFAPPDVAAARAADAFAAGATPVVLADYSDRSGDATHVLREVVDQGLSGVLIATIRDERVLAALKQGNAQVGDLFNMEVGGFAGPASGAPVSINGRLAYLGPGVDFDEVAIVEFGDRNSLIITPALKQILWTEELEFGPLDPDDFDSFVVKSRVHFRRGFDETGYARTIIIVDAPGPFVGTIHLDALPYENVTLSDYYPYGTPSDRQ
;
A
#
# COMPACT_ATOMS: atom_id res chain seq x y z
N MET A 1 -3.20 -100.54 31.92
CA MET A 1 -1.82 -99.96 31.95
C MET A 1 -1.93 -98.57 31.34
N PRO A 2 -1.61 -97.50 32.12
CA PRO A 2 -1.83 -96.17 31.62
C PRO A 2 -0.52 -95.62 31.01
N GLY A 3 -0.68 -94.93 29.88
CA GLY A 3 0.39 -94.19 29.21
C GLY A 3 0.48 -92.75 29.69
N LEU A 4 1.72 -92.35 30.03
CA LEU A 4 2.09 -90.98 30.39
C LEU A 4 2.06 -90.06 29.16
N LEU A 5 1.32 -89.00 29.23
CA LEU A 5 1.45 -87.83 28.32
C LEU A 5 2.30 -86.77 29.02
N ALA A 6 3.42 -86.44 28.37
CA ALA A 6 4.27 -85.31 28.78
C ALA A 6 3.75 -84.03 28.09
N ALA A 7 3.40 -83.05 28.89
CA ALA A 7 3.04 -81.71 28.40
C ALA A 7 4.29 -80.84 28.24
N ILE A 8 4.55 -80.39 27.03
CA ILE A 8 5.57 -79.39 26.72
C ILE A 8 4.92 -78.02 26.87
N VAL A 9 5.42 -77.22 27.86
CA VAL A 9 5.03 -75.82 28.02
C VAL A 9 5.96 -74.98 27.17
N LEU A 10 5.46 -74.42 26.07
CA LEU A 10 6.15 -73.36 25.29
C LEU A 10 5.87 -72.02 25.99
N SER A 11 6.89 -71.39 26.54
CA SER A 11 6.82 -70.01 26.97
C SER A 11 6.98 -69.09 25.75
N ALA A 12 5.92 -68.45 25.35
CA ALA A 12 5.96 -67.35 24.37
C ALA A 12 6.45 -66.10 25.08
N ALA A 13 7.65 -65.63 24.77
CA ALA A 13 8.14 -64.29 25.11
C ALA A 13 7.43 -63.29 24.19
N GLY A 14 6.40 -62.62 24.74
CA GLY A 14 5.75 -61.48 24.04
C GLY A 14 6.67 -60.28 24.01
N CYS A 15 7.18 -59.93 22.83
CA CYS A 15 7.69 -58.59 22.57
C CYS A 15 6.49 -57.65 22.56
N THR A 16 6.29 -56.89 23.61
CA THR A 16 5.47 -55.67 23.60
C THR A 16 6.23 -54.63 22.80
N GLN A 17 5.92 -54.47 21.53
CA GLN A 17 6.18 -53.23 20.80
C GLN A 17 5.33 -52.14 21.47
N GLU A 18 5.97 -51.15 22.07
CA GLU A 18 5.33 -49.88 22.41
C GLU A 18 4.76 -49.32 21.10
N PRO A 19 3.49 -48.83 21.07
CA PRO A 19 2.99 -48.15 19.90
C PRO A 19 3.88 -46.93 19.69
N ILE A 20 4.53 -46.87 18.52
CA ILE A 20 5.10 -45.64 17.98
C ILE A 20 3.93 -44.66 18.01
N ALA A 21 4.06 -43.58 18.78
CA ALA A 21 3.10 -42.49 18.75
C ALA A 21 3.02 -42.06 17.28
N GLU A 22 1.88 -42.29 16.64
CA GLU A 22 1.52 -41.62 15.41
C GLU A 22 1.64 -40.14 15.74
N GLN A 23 2.68 -39.49 15.23
CA GLN A 23 2.66 -38.05 15.15
C GLN A 23 1.39 -37.70 14.37
N ASP A 24 0.52 -36.91 15.00
CA ASP A 24 -0.69 -36.35 14.39
C ASP A 24 -0.22 -35.43 13.26
N ASN A 25 -0.02 -36.00 12.07
CA ASN A 25 0.67 -35.40 10.93
C ASN A 25 -0.31 -34.66 10.01
N ASP A 26 -1.52 -34.34 10.54
CA ASP A 26 -2.60 -33.74 9.75
C ASP A 26 -2.68 -32.21 9.86
N THR A 27 -1.90 -31.57 10.75
CA THR A 27 -1.93 -30.10 10.93
C THR A 27 -0.99 -29.43 9.96
N LEU A 28 -1.54 -28.59 9.08
CA LEU A 28 -0.77 -27.74 8.16
C LEU A 28 -0.18 -26.54 8.91
N ARG A 29 1.10 -26.31 8.77
CA ARG A 29 1.87 -25.25 9.44
C ARG A 29 2.26 -24.17 8.44
N PHE A 30 1.72 -22.96 8.59
CA PHE A 30 1.97 -21.84 7.68
C PHE A 30 2.79 -20.74 8.36
N ALA A 31 3.93 -20.41 7.77
CA ALA A 31 4.72 -19.25 8.14
C ALA A 31 4.10 -17.98 7.53
N VAL A 32 3.96 -16.94 8.35
CA VAL A 32 3.31 -15.67 7.99
C VAL A 32 4.25 -14.50 8.27
N MET A 33 4.50 -13.64 7.28
CA MET A 33 5.31 -12.44 7.45
C MET A 33 4.69 -11.23 6.78
N THR A 34 5.17 -10.05 7.15
CA THR A 34 4.90 -8.80 6.44
C THR A 34 6.18 -7.99 6.26
N PHE A 35 6.44 -7.53 5.04
CA PHE A 35 7.51 -6.58 4.73
C PHE A 35 7.03 -5.68 3.59
N ALA A 36 6.21 -4.71 3.93
CA ALA A 36 5.48 -3.88 2.98
C ALA A 36 5.98 -2.44 3.00
N HIS A 37 6.37 -1.93 1.84
CA HIS A 37 6.72 -0.53 1.67
C HIS A 37 6.40 -0.03 0.26
N GLU A 38 5.83 1.17 0.18
CA GLU A 38 5.66 1.95 -1.04
C GLU A 38 6.73 3.05 -1.03
N THR A 39 7.81 2.87 -1.77
CA THR A 39 8.99 3.74 -1.72
C THR A 39 8.89 4.89 -2.71
N CYS A 40 8.99 6.12 -2.24
CA CYS A 40 9.12 7.29 -3.10
C CYS A 40 10.60 7.64 -3.29
N THR A 41 11.26 7.08 -4.30
CA THR A 41 12.70 7.25 -4.52
C THR A 41 13.14 8.69 -4.80
N PHE A 42 12.22 9.56 -5.20
CA PHE A 42 12.44 10.98 -5.47
C PHE A 42 12.07 11.89 -4.29
N CYS A 43 11.50 11.33 -3.22
CA CYS A 43 11.12 12.10 -2.04
C CYS A 43 12.34 12.53 -1.23
N PRO A 44 12.31 13.75 -0.63
CA PRO A 44 13.41 14.24 0.21
C PRO A 44 13.49 13.49 1.54
N GLY A 45 14.61 13.62 2.24
CA GLY A 45 14.77 13.12 3.62
C GLY A 45 15.75 11.97 3.79
N GLY A 46 16.50 11.62 2.73
CA GLY A 46 17.55 10.59 2.77
C GLY A 46 16.99 9.16 2.79
N ASP A 47 17.90 8.20 2.72
CA ASP A 47 17.56 6.79 2.68
C ASP A 47 17.03 6.30 4.05
N SER A 48 16.21 5.26 4.02
CA SER A 48 15.58 4.65 5.18
C SER A 48 16.46 3.52 5.72
N ASP A 49 17.22 3.83 6.77
CA ASP A 49 18.02 2.88 7.53
C ASP A 49 17.20 2.14 8.60
N ILE A 50 17.85 1.28 9.40
CA ILE A 50 17.21 0.51 10.47
C ILE A 50 16.54 1.45 11.49
N GLU A 51 17.21 2.56 11.89
CA GLU A 51 16.67 3.50 12.87
C GLU A 51 15.36 4.13 12.34
N ARG A 52 15.29 4.48 11.07
CA ARG A 52 14.08 5.03 10.46
C ARG A 52 12.95 4.00 10.38
N TRP A 53 13.26 2.73 10.16
CA TRP A 53 12.29 1.65 10.15
C TRP A 53 11.75 1.34 11.56
N THR A 54 12.58 1.43 12.60
CA THR A 54 12.18 1.14 13.99
C THR A 54 11.67 2.36 14.75
N ARG A 55 11.72 3.56 14.14
CA ARG A 55 11.37 4.83 14.81
C ARG A 55 9.94 4.91 15.32
N ILE A 56 8.97 4.27 14.64
CA ILE A 56 7.56 4.27 15.07
C ILE A 56 7.34 3.18 16.10
N ARG A 57 7.88 1.99 15.84
CA ARG A 57 7.84 0.83 16.72
C ARG A 57 8.88 -0.20 16.29
N GLU A 58 9.27 -1.05 17.24
CA GLU A 58 10.07 -2.24 16.97
C GLU A 58 9.30 -3.24 16.06
N PRO A 59 10.00 -4.20 15.42
CA PRO A 59 9.37 -5.24 14.62
C PRO A 59 8.25 -5.97 15.36
N TYR A 60 7.27 -6.48 14.61
CA TYR A 60 6.27 -7.41 15.14
C TYR A 60 6.92 -8.76 15.41
N VAL A 61 6.66 -9.37 16.57
CA VAL A 61 7.22 -10.66 16.95
C VAL A 61 6.10 -11.69 17.19
N GLY A 62 6.27 -12.90 16.68
CA GLY A 62 5.36 -14.03 16.91
C GLY A 62 3.90 -13.68 16.58
N ASP A 63 2.99 -13.86 17.53
CA ASP A 63 1.55 -13.63 17.33
C ASP A 63 1.19 -12.18 16.98
N GLU A 64 2.03 -11.20 17.27
CA GLU A 64 1.79 -9.81 16.84
C GLU A 64 1.74 -9.70 15.32
N VAL A 65 2.57 -10.47 14.60
CA VAL A 65 2.58 -10.53 13.14
C VAL A 65 1.21 -10.90 12.59
N LEU A 66 0.51 -11.82 13.26
CA LEU A 66 -0.82 -12.31 12.85
C LEU A 66 -1.93 -11.24 12.92
N SER A 67 -1.59 -10.06 13.45
CA SER A 67 -2.45 -8.89 13.52
C SER A 67 -1.95 -7.70 12.68
N ALA A 68 -0.86 -7.86 11.95
CA ALA A 68 -0.18 -6.80 11.21
C ALA A 68 -0.91 -6.47 9.89
N GLY A 69 -1.69 -5.40 9.91
CA GLY A 69 -2.32 -4.87 8.71
C GLY A 69 -3.49 -5.69 8.14
N PRO A 70 -4.16 -5.18 7.12
CA PRO A 70 -5.40 -5.77 6.61
C PRO A 70 -5.18 -7.07 5.83
N TYR A 71 -4.08 -7.22 5.11
CA TYR A 71 -3.77 -8.45 4.35
C TYR A 71 -3.58 -9.63 5.28
N VAL A 72 -2.74 -9.47 6.31
CA VAL A 72 -2.47 -10.53 7.29
C VAL A 72 -3.74 -10.85 8.07
N LYS A 73 -4.50 -9.86 8.54
CA LYS A 73 -5.79 -10.09 9.23
C LYS A 73 -6.77 -10.89 8.37
N GLY A 74 -6.86 -10.60 7.08
CA GLY A 74 -7.69 -11.34 6.14
C GLY A 74 -7.21 -12.78 5.94
N PHE A 75 -5.90 -12.98 5.82
CA PHE A 75 -5.28 -14.29 5.73
C PHE A 75 -5.57 -15.12 6.99
N VAL A 76 -5.29 -14.58 8.15
CA VAL A 76 -5.49 -15.23 9.45
C VAL A 76 -6.96 -15.60 9.67
N ALA A 77 -7.89 -14.69 9.38
CA ALA A 77 -9.31 -14.96 9.52
C ALA A 77 -9.76 -16.16 8.67
N ALA A 78 -9.32 -16.22 7.41
CA ALA A 78 -9.67 -17.31 6.51
C ALA A 78 -8.93 -18.61 6.84
N ALA A 79 -7.67 -18.56 7.26
CA ALA A 79 -6.91 -19.74 7.67
C ALA A 79 -7.52 -20.41 8.91
N ARG A 80 -8.03 -19.62 9.86
CA ARG A 80 -8.69 -20.11 11.07
C ARG A 80 -10.06 -20.77 10.82
N GLU A 81 -10.62 -20.67 9.60
CA GLU A 81 -11.78 -21.48 9.20
C GLU A 81 -11.46 -22.99 9.12
N TYR A 82 -10.17 -23.33 8.97
CA TYR A 82 -9.65 -24.69 8.93
C TYR A 82 -9.12 -25.09 10.31
N ARG A 83 -9.62 -26.19 10.85
CA ARG A 83 -9.25 -26.67 12.22
C ARG A 83 -7.86 -27.28 12.30
N ASP A 84 -7.32 -27.69 11.16
CA ASP A 84 -6.06 -28.36 10.95
C ASP A 84 -4.98 -27.39 10.38
N VAL A 85 -5.10 -26.09 10.67
CA VAL A 85 -4.09 -25.08 10.27
C VAL A 85 -3.54 -24.39 11.50
N GLU A 86 -2.22 -24.42 11.63
CA GLU A 86 -1.41 -23.65 12.58
C GLU A 86 -0.73 -22.47 11.85
N LEU A 87 -0.71 -21.30 12.47
CA LEU A 87 -0.07 -20.10 11.93
C LEU A 87 1.13 -19.70 12.79
N ILE A 88 2.24 -19.42 12.16
CA ILE A 88 3.50 -19.06 12.78
C ILE A 88 3.90 -17.67 12.25
N GLY A 89 3.84 -16.65 13.11
CA GLY A 89 4.30 -15.30 12.75
C GLY A 89 5.81 -15.23 12.79
N LEU A 90 6.44 -14.77 11.69
CA LEU A 90 7.87 -14.52 11.61
C LEU A 90 8.15 -13.05 11.94
N GLU A 91 9.21 -12.78 12.70
CA GLU A 91 9.58 -11.42 13.09
C GLU A 91 9.63 -10.49 11.87
N SER A 92 8.81 -9.46 11.86
CA SER A 92 8.56 -8.63 10.66
C SER A 92 8.62 -7.14 10.98
N PRO A 93 9.22 -6.31 10.12
CA PRO A 93 9.25 -4.86 10.33
C PRO A 93 7.86 -4.26 10.30
N ALA A 94 7.67 -3.19 11.04
CA ALA A 94 6.51 -2.32 10.94
C ALA A 94 6.67 -1.33 9.77
N SER A 95 5.73 -0.39 9.65
CA SER A 95 5.83 0.67 8.63
C SER A 95 7.00 1.61 8.92
N VAL A 96 7.76 1.95 7.90
CA VAL A 96 8.84 2.93 7.98
C VAL A 96 8.33 4.33 8.32
N PHE A 97 9.10 5.09 9.08
CA PHE A 97 8.75 6.48 9.38
C PHE A 97 8.74 7.33 8.09
N GLY A 98 7.61 7.99 7.87
CA GLY A 98 7.34 8.75 6.63
C GLY A 98 6.44 7.99 5.64
N GLY A 99 6.17 6.70 5.88
CA GLY A 99 5.24 5.91 5.05
C GLY A 99 5.60 5.97 3.57
N SER A 100 4.61 6.13 2.71
CA SER A 100 4.79 6.22 1.24
C SER A 100 5.52 7.48 0.74
N SER A 101 5.99 8.35 1.64
CA SER A 101 6.88 9.48 1.34
C SER A 101 8.32 9.23 1.80
N ALA A 102 8.62 8.06 2.37
CA ALA A 102 9.99 7.66 2.68
C ALA A 102 10.73 7.26 1.40
N SER A 103 12.03 7.59 1.36
CA SER A 103 12.90 7.30 0.23
C SER A 103 13.47 5.88 0.31
N TRP A 104 14.41 5.57 -0.57
CA TRP A 104 15.08 4.27 -0.68
C TRP A 104 15.34 3.62 0.67
N SER A 105 15.05 2.34 0.82
CA SER A 105 15.61 1.57 1.92
C SER A 105 17.09 1.29 1.68
N THR A 106 17.89 1.32 2.75
CA THR A 106 19.28 0.88 2.64
C THR A 106 19.34 -0.64 2.47
N GLU A 107 20.38 -1.12 1.81
CA GLU A 107 20.65 -2.57 1.70
C GLU A 107 20.81 -3.22 3.07
N ASP A 108 21.46 -2.52 4.02
CA ASP A 108 21.67 -3.01 5.39
C ASP A 108 20.32 -3.18 6.13
N ALA A 109 19.39 -2.21 6.00
CA ALA A 109 18.07 -2.33 6.62
C ALA A 109 17.27 -3.50 6.04
N PHE A 110 17.27 -3.64 4.71
CA PHE A 110 16.63 -4.76 4.05
C PHE A 110 17.20 -6.11 4.53
N ASN A 111 18.52 -6.26 4.52
CA ASN A 111 19.17 -7.49 4.93
C ASN A 111 18.93 -7.79 6.42
N HIS A 112 18.97 -6.78 7.29
CA HIS A 112 18.67 -6.93 8.71
C HIS A 112 17.29 -7.59 8.94
N PHE A 113 16.23 -7.03 8.34
CA PHE A 113 14.88 -7.59 8.51
C PHE A 113 14.72 -8.94 7.81
N MET A 114 15.37 -9.14 6.67
CA MET A 114 15.39 -10.46 6.02
C MET A 114 16.03 -11.51 6.90
N ASP A 115 17.14 -11.20 7.57
CA ASP A 115 17.84 -12.15 8.45
C ASP A 115 16.95 -12.56 9.64
N LEU A 116 16.22 -11.60 10.26
CA LEU A 116 15.26 -11.89 11.34
C LEU A 116 14.18 -12.86 10.87
N MET A 117 13.49 -12.54 9.77
CA MET A 117 12.43 -13.39 9.22
C MET A 117 12.91 -14.78 8.83
N LEU A 118 14.12 -14.89 8.24
CA LEU A 118 14.67 -16.17 7.80
C LEU A 118 15.22 -17.01 8.94
N GLU A 119 15.67 -16.39 10.04
CA GLU A 119 16.04 -17.10 11.27
C GLU A 119 14.81 -17.75 11.89
N ASP A 120 13.74 -16.97 12.10
CA ASP A 120 12.45 -17.50 12.60
C ASP A 120 11.89 -18.60 11.70
N LEU A 121 11.98 -18.42 10.35
CA LEU A 121 11.53 -19.44 9.42
C LEU A 121 12.32 -20.76 9.59
N ARG A 122 13.64 -20.68 9.75
CA ARG A 122 14.47 -21.89 9.95
C ARG A 122 14.13 -22.59 11.26
N GLU A 123 13.83 -21.83 12.32
CA GLU A 123 13.38 -22.38 13.60
C GLU A 123 11.99 -23.01 13.50
N ALA A 124 11.11 -22.43 12.68
CA ALA A 124 9.75 -22.92 12.45
C ALA A 124 9.70 -24.21 11.60
N MET A 125 10.75 -24.54 10.84
CA MET A 125 10.74 -25.71 9.95
C MET A 125 10.49 -27.04 10.71
N PRO A 126 9.75 -27.99 10.12
CA PRO A 126 9.13 -27.93 8.78
C PRO A 126 7.84 -27.10 8.77
N VAL A 127 7.60 -26.42 7.64
CA VAL A 127 6.33 -25.73 7.35
C VAL A 127 5.71 -26.29 6.06
N ASP A 128 4.38 -26.18 5.90
CA ASP A 128 3.63 -26.67 4.75
C ASP A 128 3.28 -25.54 3.77
N GLY A 129 3.62 -24.31 4.10
CA GLY A 129 3.42 -23.16 3.25
C GLY A 129 3.90 -21.85 3.84
N VAL A 130 4.11 -20.85 2.99
CA VAL A 130 4.56 -19.51 3.36
C VAL A 130 3.61 -18.46 2.80
N TYR A 131 3.23 -17.50 3.63
CA TYR A 131 2.48 -16.33 3.22
C TYR A 131 3.30 -15.05 3.39
N LEU A 132 3.42 -14.29 2.31
CA LEU A 132 4.13 -13.03 2.24
C LEU A 132 3.13 -11.87 2.07
N ALA A 133 2.97 -11.03 3.09
CA ALA A 133 2.20 -9.79 2.98
C ALA A 133 3.14 -8.65 2.56
N LEU A 134 3.11 -8.31 1.28
CA LEU A 134 3.99 -7.35 0.63
C LEU A 134 3.21 -6.12 0.15
N HIS A 135 3.93 -5.12 -0.38
CA HIS A 135 3.30 -4.00 -1.11
C HIS A 135 3.51 -4.13 -2.62
N GLY A 136 4.73 -4.41 -3.06
CA GLY A 136 5.11 -4.49 -4.47
C GLY A 136 5.80 -3.23 -5.01
N ALA A 137 5.98 -2.19 -4.20
CA ALA A 137 6.62 -0.95 -4.63
C ALA A 137 7.82 -0.57 -3.75
N MET A 138 8.47 -1.57 -3.16
CA MET A 138 9.68 -1.35 -2.39
C MET A 138 10.86 -1.04 -3.31
N ALA A 139 11.68 -0.05 -2.93
CA ALA A 139 12.95 0.22 -3.57
C ALA A 139 14.08 0.15 -2.54
N VAL A 140 15.07 -0.67 -2.82
CA VAL A 140 16.22 -0.91 -1.95
C VAL A 140 17.51 -0.65 -2.71
N ARG A 141 18.46 0.05 -2.08
CA ARG A 141 19.78 0.29 -2.69
C ARG A 141 20.45 -1.04 -3.02
N ASN A 142 20.95 -1.18 -4.24
CA ASN A 142 21.65 -2.34 -4.77
C ASN A 142 20.80 -3.62 -4.91
N ILE A 143 19.50 -3.58 -4.61
CA ILE A 143 18.57 -4.72 -4.80
C ILE A 143 17.47 -4.28 -5.77
N PRO A 144 17.58 -4.59 -7.05
CA PRO A 144 16.71 -4.01 -8.09
C PRO A 144 15.26 -4.52 -8.05
N ARG A 145 14.98 -5.67 -7.46
CA ARG A 145 13.64 -6.29 -7.33
C ARG A 145 13.46 -6.84 -5.92
N PRO A 146 13.19 -5.99 -4.92
CA PRO A 146 13.20 -6.40 -3.52
C PRO A 146 12.20 -7.50 -3.20
N GLU A 147 10.97 -7.43 -3.72
CA GLU A 147 9.94 -8.43 -3.45
C GLU A 147 10.27 -9.79 -4.08
N ALA A 148 10.86 -9.80 -5.27
CA ALA A 148 11.35 -11.03 -5.87
C ALA A 148 12.55 -11.61 -5.10
N GLU A 149 13.44 -10.77 -4.55
CA GLU A 149 14.53 -11.21 -3.69
C GLU A 149 14.02 -11.77 -2.35
N ILE A 150 12.96 -11.17 -1.76
CA ILE A 150 12.29 -11.74 -0.60
C ILE A 150 11.79 -13.16 -0.93
N ALA A 151 10.99 -13.31 -1.97
CA ALA A 151 10.44 -14.60 -2.36
C ALA A 151 11.54 -15.63 -2.64
N LYS A 152 12.63 -15.23 -3.30
CA LYS A 152 13.79 -16.07 -3.57
C LYS A 152 14.45 -16.60 -2.30
N ARG A 153 14.76 -15.71 -1.34
CA ARG A 153 15.40 -16.10 -0.07
C ARG A 153 14.52 -17.04 0.76
N PHE A 154 13.20 -16.80 0.76
CA PHE A 154 12.25 -17.73 1.39
C PHE A 154 12.24 -19.10 0.68
N ARG A 155 12.21 -19.10 -0.66
CA ARG A 155 12.28 -20.33 -1.49
C ARG A 155 13.57 -21.14 -1.22
N GLU A 156 14.69 -20.46 -1.04
CA GLU A 156 15.97 -21.10 -0.73
C GLU A 156 15.95 -21.84 0.63
N VAL A 157 15.16 -21.37 1.60
CA VAL A 157 15.00 -22.02 2.91
C VAL A 157 14.00 -23.16 2.84
N VAL A 158 12.81 -22.96 2.27
CA VAL A 158 11.74 -23.97 2.32
C VAL A 158 11.88 -25.04 1.23
N GLY A 159 12.70 -24.81 0.20
CA GLY A 159 12.85 -25.72 -0.93
C GLY A 159 11.78 -25.57 -2.00
N PRO A 160 11.84 -26.37 -3.09
CA PRO A 160 11.01 -26.17 -4.29
C PRO A 160 9.54 -26.58 -4.11
N ASP A 161 9.24 -27.45 -3.15
CA ASP A 161 7.93 -28.12 -3.06
C ASP A 161 6.95 -27.40 -2.11
N ILE A 162 7.44 -26.55 -1.23
CA ILE A 162 6.59 -25.82 -0.28
C ILE A 162 5.98 -24.59 -0.96
N PRO A 163 4.65 -24.43 -1.00
CA PRO A 163 4.02 -23.31 -1.67
C PRO A 163 4.29 -21.98 -0.97
N ILE A 164 4.56 -20.94 -1.78
CA ILE A 164 4.74 -19.55 -1.36
C ILE A 164 3.67 -18.70 -2.05
N VAL A 165 2.82 -18.05 -1.26
CA VAL A 165 1.73 -17.20 -1.73
C VAL A 165 1.88 -15.80 -1.17
N ALA A 166 1.63 -14.77 -1.99
CA ALA A 166 1.75 -13.38 -1.54
C ALA A 166 0.47 -12.57 -1.80
N SER A 167 0.33 -11.49 -1.00
CA SER A 167 -0.63 -10.41 -1.25
C SER A 167 0.08 -9.10 -1.50
N PHE A 168 -0.48 -8.29 -2.43
CA PHE A 168 0.09 -7.04 -2.90
C PHE A 168 -0.95 -5.93 -3.01
N ASP A 169 -0.45 -4.71 -3.03
CA ASP A 169 -1.19 -3.53 -3.47
C ASP A 169 -1.20 -3.42 -5.01
N LEU A 170 -2.24 -2.82 -5.56
CA LEU A 170 -2.32 -2.59 -7.02
C LEU A 170 -1.29 -1.55 -7.52
N HIS A 171 -0.69 -0.77 -6.62
CA HIS A 171 0.41 0.13 -6.92
C HIS A 171 1.78 -0.59 -6.98
N GLY A 172 1.83 -1.91 -6.85
CA GLY A 172 3.07 -2.67 -6.97
C GLY A 172 3.72 -2.53 -8.34
N ASN A 173 5.05 -2.56 -8.35
CA ASN A 173 5.91 -2.64 -9.52
C ASN A 173 6.48 -4.04 -9.59
N GLU A 174 5.91 -4.90 -10.42
CA GLU A 174 6.31 -6.29 -10.50
C GLU A 174 6.55 -6.69 -11.96
N ASP A 175 7.30 -7.75 -12.12
CA ASP A 175 7.49 -8.44 -13.40
C ASP A 175 7.46 -9.97 -13.22
N LYS A 176 7.90 -10.70 -14.23
CA LYS A 176 7.92 -12.17 -14.18
C LYS A 176 8.86 -12.75 -13.12
N GLU A 177 9.78 -11.96 -12.56
CA GLU A 177 10.81 -12.47 -11.65
C GLU A 177 10.21 -12.93 -10.32
N PHE A 178 9.20 -12.22 -9.78
CA PHE A 178 8.53 -12.61 -8.55
C PHE A 178 7.94 -14.03 -8.63
N LEU A 179 7.19 -14.32 -9.70
CA LEU A 179 6.54 -15.64 -9.90
C LEU A 179 7.50 -16.76 -10.34
N ARG A 180 8.79 -16.50 -10.41
CA ARG A 180 9.82 -17.56 -10.50
C ARG A 180 10.11 -18.20 -9.15
N TRP A 181 9.86 -17.45 -8.07
CA TRP A 181 10.19 -17.84 -6.71
C TRP A 181 8.96 -18.08 -5.84
N ALA A 182 7.84 -17.43 -6.14
CA ALA A 182 6.55 -17.62 -5.51
C ALA A 182 5.55 -18.27 -6.48
N ASP A 183 4.54 -18.91 -5.92
CA ASP A 183 3.56 -19.68 -6.69
C ASP A 183 2.32 -18.85 -7.04
N MET A 184 1.94 -17.90 -6.20
CA MET A 184 0.78 -17.04 -6.42
C MET A 184 0.98 -15.63 -5.87
N ALA A 185 0.37 -14.65 -6.55
CA ALA A 185 0.35 -13.25 -6.15
C ALA A 185 -1.07 -12.70 -6.23
N PHE A 186 -1.65 -12.30 -5.10
CA PHE A 186 -2.99 -11.72 -5.00
C PHE A 186 -2.92 -10.21 -4.81
N VAL A 187 -3.51 -9.45 -5.72
CA VAL A 187 -3.44 -7.99 -5.77
C VAL A 187 -4.81 -7.39 -5.46
N THR A 188 -4.86 -6.32 -4.66
CA THR A 188 -6.08 -5.53 -4.45
C THR A 188 -6.67 -5.08 -5.79
N LYS A 189 -8.00 -5.10 -5.89
CA LYS A 189 -8.74 -4.70 -7.10
C LYS A 189 -9.53 -3.42 -6.89
N ARG A 190 -9.32 -2.76 -5.76
CA ARG A 190 -9.99 -1.50 -5.42
C ARG A 190 -8.97 -0.43 -5.00
N TYR A 191 -9.16 0.75 -5.52
CA TYR A 191 -8.50 1.97 -5.08
C TYR A 191 -9.58 3.04 -4.89
N PRO A 192 -9.86 3.45 -3.65
CA PRO A 192 -9.28 3.06 -2.35
C PRO A 192 -9.33 1.56 -2.02
N HIS A 193 -8.43 1.09 -1.15
CA HIS A 193 -8.17 -0.34 -0.87
C HIS A 193 -9.21 -0.95 0.08
N TYR A 194 -10.39 -1.31 -0.44
CA TYR A 194 -11.46 -1.95 0.35
C TYR A 194 -11.28 -3.46 0.50
N ASP A 195 -10.52 -4.08 -0.40
CA ASP A 195 -10.46 -5.51 -0.57
C ASP A 195 -9.13 -6.16 -0.15
N ALA A 196 -8.28 -5.42 0.59
CA ALA A 196 -7.01 -5.96 1.07
C ALA A 196 -7.18 -7.24 1.91
N GLY A 197 -8.12 -7.24 2.86
CA GLY A 197 -8.44 -8.44 3.64
C GLY A 197 -9.02 -9.59 2.79
N ILE A 198 -9.72 -9.27 1.70
CA ILE A 198 -10.23 -10.29 0.76
C ILE A 198 -9.07 -10.96 0.04
N GLN A 199 -8.04 -10.21 -0.35
CA GLN A 199 -6.85 -10.79 -1.01
C GLN A 199 -6.06 -11.67 -0.05
N GLY A 200 -5.90 -11.26 1.22
CA GLY A 200 -5.34 -12.13 2.26
C GLY A 200 -6.13 -13.43 2.45
N ALA A 201 -7.45 -13.35 2.50
CA ALA A 201 -8.31 -14.54 2.60
C ALA A 201 -8.20 -15.46 1.37
N ARG A 202 -8.07 -14.90 0.16
CA ARG A 202 -7.80 -15.66 -1.07
C ARG A 202 -6.45 -16.37 -1.00
N SER A 203 -5.41 -15.68 -0.51
CA SER A 203 -4.09 -16.26 -0.28
C SER A 203 -4.16 -17.46 0.66
N ALA A 204 -4.87 -17.36 1.80
CA ALA A 204 -5.01 -18.44 2.76
C ALA A 204 -5.70 -19.68 2.15
N ARG A 205 -6.86 -19.47 1.48
CA ARG A 205 -7.58 -20.59 0.86
C ARG A 205 -6.79 -21.26 -0.25
N SER A 206 -6.01 -20.48 -1.02
CA SER A 206 -5.15 -21.03 -2.07
C SER A 206 -3.97 -21.79 -1.47
N LEU A 207 -3.35 -21.27 -0.41
CA LEU A 207 -2.24 -21.94 0.27
C LEU A 207 -2.67 -23.29 0.85
N VAL A 208 -3.84 -23.36 1.52
CA VAL A 208 -4.43 -24.62 2.00
C VAL A 208 -4.65 -25.62 0.86
N ARG A 209 -5.19 -25.16 -0.28
CA ARG A 209 -5.42 -26.01 -1.45
C ARG A 209 -4.13 -26.53 -2.07
N MET A 210 -3.09 -25.71 -2.11
CA MET A 210 -1.78 -26.10 -2.62
C MET A 210 -1.11 -27.10 -1.67
N ALA A 211 -1.07 -26.84 -0.37
CA ALA A 211 -0.54 -27.76 0.64
C ALA A 211 -1.25 -29.12 0.63
N ARG A 212 -2.55 -29.15 0.32
CA ARG A 212 -3.35 -30.39 0.15
C ARG A 212 -3.26 -31.00 -1.25
N GLY A 213 -2.45 -30.45 -2.16
CA GLY A 213 -2.28 -30.95 -3.54
C GLY A 213 -3.52 -30.83 -4.43
N THR A 214 -4.53 -30.01 -4.05
CA THR A 214 -5.77 -29.79 -4.83
C THR A 214 -5.69 -28.58 -5.78
N TYR A 215 -4.61 -27.81 -5.71
CA TYR A 215 -4.28 -26.73 -6.63
C TYR A 215 -2.80 -26.78 -6.96
N GLN A 216 -2.48 -26.82 -8.26
CA GLN A 216 -1.12 -26.71 -8.77
C GLN A 216 -1.01 -25.43 -9.58
N SER A 217 -0.30 -24.44 -9.06
CA SER A 217 -0.21 -23.13 -9.71
C SER A 217 0.54 -23.22 -11.04
N THR A 218 -0.04 -22.60 -12.05
CA THR A 218 0.59 -22.35 -13.35
C THR A 218 0.37 -20.89 -13.68
N THR A 219 1.42 -20.16 -14.01
CA THR A 219 1.42 -18.70 -14.07
C THR A 219 1.71 -18.16 -15.45
N ALA A 220 1.18 -16.99 -15.75
CA ALA A 220 1.57 -16.17 -16.90
C ALA A 220 1.66 -14.71 -16.48
N THR A 221 2.71 -14.03 -16.96
CA THR A 221 2.94 -12.60 -16.71
C THR A 221 2.96 -11.83 -18.02
N ARG A 222 2.33 -10.63 -18.04
CA ARG A 222 2.45 -9.67 -19.15
C ARG A 222 2.63 -8.26 -18.61
N LYS A 223 3.47 -7.48 -19.31
CA LYS A 223 3.61 -6.04 -19.09
C LYS A 223 2.98 -5.29 -20.27
N PRO A 224 1.86 -4.54 -20.04
CA PRO A 224 1.22 -3.78 -21.11
C PRO A 224 2.09 -2.66 -21.70
N GLY A 225 3.20 -2.28 -21.02
CA GLY A 225 4.04 -1.16 -21.43
C GLY A 225 3.41 0.20 -21.15
N VAL A 226 2.70 0.30 -20.05
CA VAL A 226 2.03 1.53 -19.60
C VAL A 226 2.53 1.90 -18.21
N ILE A 227 2.86 3.20 -18.02
CA ILE A 227 3.20 3.76 -16.72
C ILE A 227 2.23 4.88 -16.41
N THR A 228 1.61 4.84 -15.22
CA THR A 228 0.57 5.79 -14.83
C THR A 228 0.84 6.36 -13.45
N PRO A 229 0.65 7.68 -13.23
CA PRO A 229 0.58 8.24 -11.88
C PRO A 229 -0.65 7.68 -11.13
N THR A 230 -0.52 7.48 -9.82
CA THR A 230 -1.58 6.80 -9.06
C THR A 230 -2.92 7.54 -9.05
N VAL A 231 -2.92 8.85 -9.28
CA VAL A 231 -4.15 9.65 -9.32
C VAL A 231 -5.12 9.22 -10.43
N VAL A 232 -4.61 8.66 -11.54
CA VAL A 232 -5.45 8.17 -12.66
C VAL A 232 -5.83 6.69 -12.53
N GLN A 233 -5.43 6.04 -11.44
CA GLN A 233 -5.68 4.61 -11.22
C GLN A 233 -6.96 4.33 -10.39
N TRP A 234 -7.83 5.32 -10.20
CA TRP A 234 -9.04 5.18 -9.42
C TRP A 234 -10.00 4.13 -10.00
N THR A 235 -10.20 3.04 -9.29
CA THR A 235 -11.03 1.91 -9.74
C THR A 235 -12.53 2.11 -9.55
N GLY A 236 -12.97 3.28 -9.11
CA GLY A 236 -14.38 3.68 -9.06
C GLY A 236 -14.91 4.25 -10.37
N LYS A 237 -14.03 4.48 -11.37
CA LYS A 237 -14.36 5.09 -12.67
C LYS A 237 -13.63 4.37 -13.81
N SER A 238 -14.27 4.31 -14.99
CA SER A 238 -13.61 3.85 -16.23
C SER A 238 -12.45 4.80 -16.59
N PRO A 239 -11.33 4.28 -17.14
CA PRO A 239 -11.15 2.89 -17.58
C PRO A 239 -10.53 1.97 -16.52
N ALA A 240 -10.00 2.48 -15.38
CA ALA A 240 -9.41 1.65 -14.35
C ALA A 240 -10.42 0.65 -13.76
N MET A 241 -11.68 1.08 -13.59
CA MET A 241 -12.79 0.21 -13.21
C MET A 241 -12.97 -0.94 -14.22
N ASP A 242 -12.96 -0.64 -15.52
CA ASP A 242 -13.21 -1.64 -16.56
C ASP A 242 -12.09 -2.69 -16.64
N ILE A 243 -10.84 -2.28 -16.41
CA ILE A 243 -9.70 -3.19 -16.31
C ILE A 243 -9.91 -4.18 -15.16
N MET A 244 -10.27 -3.68 -13.97
CA MET A 244 -10.51 -4.53 -12.80
C MET A 244 -11.76 -5.40 -12.93
N GLU A 245 -12.84 -4.89 -13.54
CA GLU A 245 -14.04 -5.68 -13.81
C GLU A 245 -13.78 -6.77 -14.87
N ARG A 246 -12.92 -6.51 -15.86
CA ARG A 246 -12.50 -7.55 -16.81
C ARG A 246 -11.77 -8.68 -16.11
N ALA A 247 -10.85 -8.37 -15.17
CA ALA A 247 -10.19 -9.38 -14.36
C ALA A 247 -11.19 -10.22 -13.55
N ARG A 248 -12.16 -9.57 -12.88
CA ARG A 248 -13.23 -10.28 -12.12
C ARG A 248 -14.10 -11.15 -13.01
N ARG A 249 -14.39 -10.71 -14.25
CA ARG A 249 -15.17 -11.52 -15.20
C ARG A 249 -14.44 -12.79 -15.61
N TRP A 250 -13.12 -12.75 -15.79
CA TRP A 250 -12.32 -13.93 -16.04
C TRP A 250 -12.36 -14.89 -14.85
N GLU A 251 -12.17 -14.39 -13.63
CA GLU A 251 -12.24 -15.18 -12.40
C GLU A 251 -13.63 -15.79 -12.16
N ALA A 252 -14.71 -15.10 -12.54
CA ALA A 252 -16.06 -15.59 -12.40
C ALA A 252 -16.46 -16.63 -13.47
N ARG A 253 -15.86 -16.55 -14.65
CA ARG A 253 -16.17 -17.41 -15.79
C ARG A 253 -15.40 -18.72 -15.79
N GLU A 254 -14.14 -18.68 -15.39
CA GLU A 254 -13.24 -19.82 -15.43
C GLU A 254 -12.92 -20.29 -14.01
N GLN A 255 -13.10 -21.59 -13.76
CA GLN A 255 -12.83 -22.15 -12.44
C GLN A 255 -11.32 -22.12 -12.14
N ASP A 256 -10.99 -21.86 -10.86
CA ASP A 256 -9.60 -21.88 -10.36
C ASP A 256 -8.64 -20.92 -11.09
N VAL A 257 -9.18 -19.80 -11.57
CA VAL A 257 -8.43 -18.72 -12.20
C VAL A 257 -8.36 -17.54 -11.25
N PHE A 258 -7.17 -16.96 -11.12
CA PHE A 258 -6.93 -15.70 -10.43
C PHE A 258 -6.19 -14.74 -11.36
N VAL A 259 -6.68 -13.50 -11.41
CA VAL A 259 -6.11 -12.45 -12.26
C VAL A 259 -5.72 -11.27 -11.38
N SER A 260 -4.45 -11.00 -11.28
CA SER A 260 -3.87 -9.92 -10.51
C SER A 260 -3.35 -8.84 -11.45
N VAL A 261 -3.82 -7.61 -11.23
CA VAL A 261 -3.45 -6.45 -12.05
C VAL A 261 -2.77 -5.43 -11.17
N PHE A 262 -1.52 -5.16 -11.47
CA PHE A 262 -0.77 -4.04 -10.95
C PHE A 262 -0.90 -2.86 -11.92
N PHE A 263 -1.19 -1.68 -11.42
CA PHE A 263 -1.07 -0.44 -12.20
C PHE A 263 0.34 0.14 -12.10
N GLY A 264 1.05 -0.17 -11.02
CA GLY A 264 2.39 0.32 -10.75
C GLY A 264 2.42 1.61 -9.92
N PHE A 265 3.60 1.89 -9.38
CA PHE A 265 3.93 3.08 -8.62
C PHE A 265 5.10 3.81 -9.29
N PRO A 266 4.84 4.87 -10.06
CA PRO A 266 5.84 5.46 -10.94
C PRO A 266 6.92 6.24 -10.19
N TRP A 267 6.68 6.63 -8.93
CA TRP A 267 7.66 7.36 -8.12
C TRP A 267 8.69 6.47 -7.42
N SER A 268 8.74 5.19 -7.79
CA SER A 268 9.85 4.26 -7.53
C SER A 268 10.67 4.08 -8.79
N ASP A 269 11.95 4.45 -8.74
CA ASP A 269 12.90 4.29 -9.84
C ASP A 269 13.49 2.86 -9.83
N VAL A 270 12.66 1.88 -10.16
CA VAL A 270 12.99 0.44 -10.16
C VAL A 270 12.75 -0.17 -11.54
N PRO A 271 13.54 -1.19 -11.95
CA PRO A 271 13.52 -1.71 -13.32
C PRO A 271 12.22 -2.44 -13.70
N ASP A 272 11.42 -2.84 -12.74
CA ASP A 272 10.12 -3.52 -12.91
C ASP A 272 8.91 -2.57 -12.84
N VAL A 273 9.13 -1.25 -12.82
CA VAL A 273 8.08 -0.23 -12.77
C VAL A 273 6.99 -0.41 -13.84
N GLY A 274 5.79 0.10 -13.54
CA GLY A 274 4.67 0.17 -14.45
C GLY A 274 3.71 -1.02 -14.39
N ALA A 275 2.69 -0.98 -15.25
CA ALA A 275 1.60 -1.95 -15.20
C ALA A 275 2.06 -3.38 -15.48
N THR A 276 1.52 -4.32 -14.69
CA THR A 276 1.81 -5.76 -14.82
C THR A 276 0.54 -6.56 -14.58
N ILE A 277 0.42 -7.67 -15.30
CA ILE A 277 -0.68 -8.62 -15.16
C ILE A 277 -0.10 -9.98 -14.84
N HIS A 278 -0.51 -10.54 -13.70
CA HIS A 278 -0.28 -11.94 -13.35
C HIS A 278 -1.56 -12.73 -13.44
N VAL A 279 -1.49 -13.87 -14.07
CA VAL A 279 -2.60 -14.84 -14.14
C VAL A 279 -2.13 -16.16 -13.57
N MET A 280 -2.89 -16.67 -12.60
CA MET A 280 -2.66 -17.98 -11.98
C MET A 280 -3.84 -18.90 -12.30
N THR A 281 -3.54 -20.13 -12.69
CA THR A 281 -4.52 -21.17 -13.03
C THR A 281 -4.14 -22.49 -12.39
N ASN A 282 -5.09 -23.39 -12.23
CA ASN A 282 -4.83 -24.74 -11.74
C ASN A 282 -4.37 -25.63 -12.90
N ASN A 283 -3.05 -25.81 -13.02
CA ASN A 283 -2.40 -26.68 -14.01
C ASN A 283 -2.87 -26.45 -15.46
N ASN A 284 -3.04 -25.18 -15.88
CA ASN A 284 -3.51 -24.86 -17.22
C ASN A 284 -2.75 -23.66 -17.82
N GLN A 285 -1.52 -23.92 -18.32
CA GLN A 285 -0.65 -22.88 -18.91
C GLN A 285 -1.28 -22.17 -20.12
N GLN A 286 -2.01 -22.93 -20.96
CA GLN A 286 -2.64 -22.34 -22.14
C GLN A 286 -3.73 -21.32 -21.74
N LEU A 287 -4.51 -21.64 -20.74
CA LEU A 287 -5.53 -20.72 -20.20
C LEU A 287 -4.87 -19.49 -19.56
N ALA A 288 -3.81 -19.68 -18.74
CA ALA A 288 -3.07 -18.59 -18.13
C ALA A 288 -2.54 -17.59 -19.17
N ASN A 289 -1.87 -18.11 -20.21
CA ASN A 289 -1.36 -17.27 -21.30
C ASN A 289 -2.49 -16.52 -22.03
N ARG A 290 -3.58 -17.20 -22.41
CA ARG A 290 -4.71 -16.58 -23.10
C ARG A 290 -5.34 -15.43 -22.31
N ILE A 291 -5.50 -15.60 -21.00
CA ILE A 291 -6.08 -14.57 -20.15
C ILE A 291 -5.09 -13.41 -19.98
N ALA A 292 -3.81 -13.70 -19.78
CA ALA A 292 -2.79 -12.66 -19.64
C ALA A 292 -2.67 -11.82 -20.93
N ASP A 293 -2.71 -12.43 -22.10
CA ASP A 293 -2.73 -11.75 -23.39
C ASP A 293 -3.98 -10.85 -23.53
N ASP A 294 -5.16 -11.39 -23.25
CA ASP A 294 -6.43 -10.65 -23.30
C ASP A 294 -6.45 -9.43 -22.36
N MET A 295 -5.94 -9.59 -21.14
CA MET A 295 -5.88 -8.51 -20.15
C MET A 295 -4.86 -7.44 -20.55
N SER A 296 -3.68 -7.84 -21.04
CA SER A 296 -2.64 -6.93 -21.51
C SER A 296 -3.10 -6.12 -22.73
N ASP A 297 -3.75 -6.77 -23.69
CA ASP A 297 -4.31 -6.12 -24.87
C ASP A 297 -5.46 -5.16 -24.51
N PHE A 298 -6.29 -5.52 -23.53
CA PHE A 298 -7.34 -4.63 -23.06
C PHE A 298 -6.77 -3.42 -22.35
N PHE A 299 -5.81 -3.59 -21.45
CA PHE A 299 -5.14 -2.50 -20.75
C PHE A 299 -4.51 -1.51 -21.75
N TRP A 300 -3.79 -2.05 -22.75
CA TRP A 300 -3.21 -1.23 -23.81
C TRP A 300 -4.26 -0.47 -24.63
N ARG A 301 -5.39 -1.08 -24.90
CA ARG A 301 -6.47 -0.47 -25.71
C ARG A 301 -7.07 0.74 -25.02
N VAL A 302 -7.22 0.71 -23.70
CA VAL A 302 -7.85 1.79 -22.92
C VAL A 302 -6.82 2.76 -22.30
N ARG A 303 -5.55 2.62 -22.61
CA ARG A 303 -4.46 3.39 -21.99
C ARG A 303 -4.62 4.91 -22.11
N GLU A 304 -5.14 5.39 -23.27
CA GLU A 304 -5.31 6.82 -23.52
C GLU A 304 -6.38 7.42 -22.60
N ASP A 305 -7.45 6.68 -22.38
CA ASP A 305 -8.56 7.13 -21.54
C ASP A 305 -8.17 7.21 -20.05
N LEU A 306 -7.08 6.53 -19.60
CA LEU A 306 -6.55 6.66 -18.25
C LEU A 306 -6.08 8.09 -17.93
N PHE A 307 -5.67 8.85 -18.93
CA PHE A 307 -5.19 10.22 -18.78
C PHE A 307 -6.27 11.27 -19.06
N GLY A 308 -7.54 10.86 -19.12
CA GLY A 308 -8.67 11.75 -19.39
C GLY A 308 -9.19 12.56 -18.19
N GLU A 309 -8.56 12.46 -17.02
CA GLU A 309 -8.88 13.27 -15.84
C GLU A 309 -8.36 14.70 -16.03
N GLU A 310 -9.14 15.70 -15.60
CA GLU A 310 -8.70 17.09 -15.63
C GLU A 310 -8.01 17.48 -14.32
N PHE A 311 -6.81 18.03 -14.44
CA PHE A 311 -6.01 18.53 -13.33
C PHE A 311 -5.94 20.05 -13.40
N ALA A 312 -6.20 20.74 -12.29
CA ALA A 312 -6.17 22.18 -12.23
C ALA A 312 -4.91 22.68 -11.52
N PRO A 313 -4.18 23.67 -12.06
CA PRO A 313 -3.14 24.33 -11.27
C PRO A 313 -3.77 25.05 -10.06
N PRO A 314 -3.00 25.32 -8.98
CA PRO A 314 -3.53 25.82 -7.72
C PRO A 314 -4.37 27.08 -7.83
N ASP A 315 -3.95 28.05 -8.65
CA ASP A 315 -4.67 29.31 -8.89
C ASP A 315 -6.03 29.10 -9.55
N VAL A 316 -6.09 28.23 -10.56
CA VAL A 316 -7.33 27.85 -11.23
C VAL A 316 -8.23 27.04 -10.31
N ALA A 317 -7.65 26.14 -9.51
CA ALA A 317 -8.39 25.33 -8.56
C ALA A 317 -9.08 26.20 -7.49
N ALA A 318 -8.35 27.17 -6.95
CA ALA A 318 -8.90 28.13 -5.97
C ALA A 318 -10.01 28.99 -6.59
N ALA A 319 -9.83 29.50 -7.81
CA ALA A 319 -10.87 30.25 -8.51
C ALA A 319 -12.14 29.40 -8.77
N ARG A 320 -11.98 28.13 -9.21
CA ARG A 320 -13.11 27.20 -9.39
C ARG A 320 -13.82 26.87 -8.06
N ALA A 321 -13.09 26.80 -6.95
CA ALA A 321 -13.70 26.63 -5.63
C ALA A 321 -14.56 27.83 -5.23
N ALA A 322 -14.08 29.06 -5.49
CA ALA A 322 -14.86 30.28 -5.31
C ALA A 322 -16.12 30.31 -6.17
N ASP A 323 -16.03 29.91 -7.45
CA ASP A 323 -17.18 29.82 -8.35
C ASP A 323 -18.20 28.78 -7.86
N ALA A 324 -17.73 27.61 -7.41
CA ALA A 324 -18.59 26.56 -6.85
C ALA A 324 -19.32 27.05 -5.58
N PHE A 325 -18.62 27.77 -4.70
CA PHE A 325 -19.20 28.40 -3.53
C PHE A 325 -20.30 29.39 -3.93
N ALA A 326 -20.01 30.30 -4.85
CA ALA A 326 -20.99 31.28 -5.35
C ALA A 326 -22.22 30.62 -6.00
N ALA A 327 -22.06 29.44 -6.60
CA ALA A 327 -23.13 28.64 -7.19
C ALA A 327 -23.89 27.77 -6.16
N GLY A 328 -23.47 27.73 -4.90
CA GLY A 328 -24.04 26.85 -3.86
C GLY A 328 -23.73 25.37 -4.08
N ALA A 329 -22.64 25.05 -4.82
CA ALA A 329 -22.17 23.69 -5.09
C ALA A 329 -21.11 23.22 -4.09
N THR A 330 -21.39 23.47 -2.81
CA THR A 330 -20.56 23.09 -1.65
C THR A 330 -21.10 21.86 -0.94
N PRO A 331 -20.29 21.11 -0.16
CA PRO A 331 -18.85 21.26 0.04
C PRO A 331 -17.99 21.00 -1.20
N VAL A 332 -16.88 21.76 -1.32
CA VAL A 332 -15.86 21.59 -2.35
C VAL A 332 -14.66 20.86 -1.76
N VAL A 333 -14.11 19.86 -2.47
CA VAL A 333 -12.83 19.24 -2.13
C VAL A 333 -11.78 19.64 -3.15
N LEU A 334 -10.72 20.28 -2.67
CA LEU A 334 -9.48 20.56 -3.38
C LEU A 334 -8.47 19.47 -3.03
N ALA A 335 -8.35 18.46 -3.89
CA ALA A 335 -7.45 17.34 -3.66
C ALA A 335 -6.05 17.67 -4.23
N ASP A 336 -5.16 18.16 -3.35
CA ASP A 336 -3.75 18.42 -3.65
C ASP A 336 -2.99 17.07 -3.67
N TYR A 337 -3.11 16.35 -4.81
CA TYR A 337 -2.61 15.00 -4.96
C TYR A 337 -1.10 14.92 -5.12
N SER A 338 -0.48 15.96 -5.64
CA SER A 338 0.94 15.97 -6.00
C SER A 338 1.86 16.18 -4.79
N ASP A 339 1.35 16.71 -3.68
CA ASP A 339 2.13 16.86 -2.45
C ASP A 339 2.35 15.54 -1.74
N ARG A 340 3.58 15.05 -1.78
CA ARG A 340 4.03 13.87 -1.03
C ARG A 340 4.85 14.21 0.22
N SER A 341 5.25 15.47 0.39
CA SER A 341 5.98 15.93 1.57
C SER A 341 5.06 16.34 2.73
N GLY A 342 3.82 16.71 2.40
CA GLY A 342 2.80 17.17 3.33
C GLY A 342 2.92 18.65 3.71
N ASP A 343 3.98 19.34 3.25
CA ASP A 343 4.27 20.73 3.58
C ASP A 343 4.10 21.70 2.41
N ALA A 344 3.60 21.22 1.26
CA ALA A 344 3.40 22.07 0.10
C ALA A 344 2.36 23.16 0.36
N THR A 345 2.72 24.38 -0.01
CA THR A 345 1.96 25.60 0.31
C THR A 345 1.20 26.18 -0.88
N HIS A 346 1.26 25.56 -2.05
CA HIS A 346 0.70 26.12 -3.28
C HIS A 346 -0.79 26.45 -3.14
N VAL A 347 -1.62 25.52 -2.67
CA VAL A 347 -3.05 25.76 -2.49
C VAL A 347 -3.33 26.70 -1.33
N LEU A 348 -2.60 26.56 -0.19
CA LEU A 348 -2.74 27.48 0.95
C LEU A 348 -2.45 28.94 0.54
N ARG A 349 -1.43 29.17 -0.29
CA ARG A 349 -1.11 30.49 -0.83
C ARG A 349 -2.28 31.06 -1.62
N GLU A 350 -2.86 30.28 -2.52
CA GLU A 350 -4.00 30.74 -3.33
C GLU A 350 -5.24 31.03 -2.48
N VAL A 351 -5.49 30.25 -1.42
CA VAL A 351 -6.56 30.53 -0.45
C VAL A 351 -6.37 31.90 0.18
N VAL A 352 -5.11 32.24 0.56
CA VAL A 352 -4.79 33.55 1.15
C VAL A 352 -4.83 34.67 0.09
N ASP A 353 -4.17 34.50 -1.05
CA ASP A 353 -3.99 35.55 -2.07
C ASP A 353 -5.32 35.89 -2.77
N GLN A 354 -6.19 34.91 -3.00
CA GLN A 354 -7.52 35.11 -3.59
C GLN A 354 -8.60 35.43 -2.55
N GLY A 355 -8.27 35.38 -1.25
CA GLY A 355 -9.19 35.73 -0.17
C GLY A 355 -10.38 34.77 -0.04
N LEU A 356 -10.17 33.46 -0.25
CA LEU A 356 -11.22 32.49 -0.04
C LEU A 356 -11.67 32.45 1.42
N SER A 357 -12.96 32.18 1.64
CA SER A 357 -13.55 32.05 2.98
C SER A 357 -14.18 30.68 3.19
N GLY A 358 -14.29 30.25 4.45
CA GLY A 358 -14.89 28.97 4.82
C GLY A 358 -14.07 27.75 4.37
N VAL A 359 -12.74 27.87 4.36
CA VAL A 359 -11.83 26.80 3.91
C VAL A 359 -11.14 26.12 5.08
N LEU A 360 -11.20 24.80 5.14
CA LEU A 360 -10.37 23.98 6.01
C LEU A 360 -9.17 23.42 5.24
N ILE A 361 -7.96 23.83 5.64
CA ILE A 361 -6.71 23.24 5.15
C ILE A 361 -6.37 22.01 5.99
N ALA A 362 -6.55 20.83 5.43
CA ALA A 362 -6.43 19.56 6.15
C ALA A 362 -5.50 18.58 5.40
N THR A 363 -4.18 18.66 5.64
CA THR A 363 -3.38 19.30 6.67
C THR A 363 -2.16 20.00 6.04
N ILE A 364 -1.35 20.73 6.86
CA ILE A 364 0.03 21.10 6.50
C ILE A 364 0.97 20.49 7.56
N ARG A 365 1.95 19.75 7.11
CA ARG A 365 3.03 19.26 7.95
C ARG A 365 3.98 20.42 8.29
N ASP A 366 4.14 20.73 9.57
CA ASP A 366 5.20 21.65 10.02
C ASP A 366 5.58 21.42 11.48
N GLU A 367 6.49 20.51 11.72
CA GLU A 367 7.05 20.20 13.05
C GLU A 367 7.80 21.38 13.67
N ARG A 368 8.29 22.34 12.86
CA ARG A 368 9.00 23.54 13.34
C ARG A 368 8.03 24.49 14.03
N VAL A 369 6.83 24.66 13.44
CA VAL A 369 5.76 25.49 14.03
C VAL A 369 5.30 24.88 15.34
N LEU A 370 5.04 23.55 15.38
CA LEU A 370 4.64 22.88 16.62
C LEU A 370 5.70 23.03 17.71
N ALA A 371 7.00 22.85 17.37
CA ALA A 371 8.08 23.04 18.31
C ALA A 371 8.17 24.49 18.83
N ALA A 372 7.97 25.48 17.95
CA ALA A 372 7.98 26.89 18.34
C ALA A 372 6.81 27.26 19.28
N LEU A 373 5.60 26.76 19.00
CA LEU A 373 4.44 26.94 19.88
C LEU A 373 4.70 26.35 21.27
N LYS A 374 5.27 25.16 21.33
CA LYS A 374 5.63 24.49 22.58
C LYS A 374 6.69 25.24 23.37
N GLN A 375 7.78 25.68 22.69
CA GLN A 375 8.87 26.47 23.32
C GLN A 375 8.34 27.82 23.84
N GLY A 376 7.41 28.44 23.12
CA GLY A 376 6.75 29.70 23.50
C GLY A 376 5.70 29.54 24.59
N ASN A 377 5.38 28.30 25.04
CA ASN A 377 4.26 28.01 25.93
C ASN A 377 2.94 28.64 25.46
N ALA A 378 2.70 28.55 24.13
CA ALA A 378 1.51 29.13 23.51
C ALA A 378 0.21 28.53 24.10
N GLN A 379 -0.81 29.37 24.23
CA GLN A 379 -2.12 28.99 24.76
C GLN A 379 -3.20 29.20 23.70
N VAL A 380 -4.26 28.41 23.78
CA VAL A 380 -5.45 28.62 22.93
C VAL A 380 -5.96 30.05 23.14
N GLY A 381 -6.19 30.75 22.04
CA GLY A 381 -6.56 32.17 22.01
C GLY A 381 -5.42 33.14 21.72
N ASP A 382 -4.17 32.71 21.80
CA ASP A 382 -3.02 33.54 21.46
C ASP A 382 -2.99 33.93 19.97
N LEU A 383 -2.37 35.09 19.69
CA LEU A 383 -2.16 35.53 18.33
C LEU A 383 -1.12 34.59 17.65
N PHE A 384 -1.44 34.17 16.47
CA PHE A 384 -0.55 33.37 15.60
C PHE A 384 -0.04 34.24 14.46
N ASN A 385 1.27 34.45 14.39
CA ASN A 385 1.93 35.20 13.32
C ASN A 385 3.21 34.46 12.93
N MET A 386 3.08 33.41 12.10
CA MET A 386 4.19 32.54 11.72
C MET A 386 4.12 32.17 10.24
N GLU A 387 5.27 31.83 9.69
CA GLU A 387 5.38 31.19 8.38
C GLU A 387 5.13 29.69 8.52
N VAL A 388 4.33 29.11 7.61
CA VAL A 388 3.91 27.70 7.66
C VAL A 388 4.25 27.00 6.34
N GLY A 389 4.77 25.77 6.44
CA GLY A 389 5.05 24.88 5.31
C GLY A 389 6.23 25.35 4.44
N GLY A 390 6.39 24.74 3.27
CA GLY A 390 7.35 25.15 2.26
C GLY A 390 8.83 24.92 2.61
N PHE A 391 9.15 23.95 3.47
CA PHE A 391 10.51 23.76 3.98
C PHE A 391 11.18 22.44 3.52
N ALA A 392 10.43 21.45 3.07
CA ALA A 392 10.98 20.15 2.70
C ALA A 392 11.84 20.21 1.42
N GLY A 393 11.56 21.17 0.54
CA GLY A 393 12.35 21.39 -0.67
C GLY A 393 11.72 22.43 -1.61
N PRO A 394 12.40 22.74 -2.72
CA PRO A 394 11.91 23.76 -3.68
C PRO A 394 10.51 23.44 -4.24
N ALA A 395 10.17 22.16 -4.36
CA ALA A 395 8.88 21.71 -4.87
C ALA A 395 7.72 21.99 -3.89
N SER A 396 7.98 22.19 -2.60
CA SER A 396 6.95 22.51 -1.60
C SER A 396 6.42 23.95 -1.71
N GLY A 397 7.00 24.78 -2.54
CA GLY A 397 6.71 26.22 -2.60
C GLY A 397 7.37 27.01 -1.48
N ALA A 398 7.17 28.33 -1.47
CA ALA A 398 7.67 29.16 -0.38
C ALA A 398 6.76 29.08 0.85
N PRO A 399 7.27 29.25 2.08
CA PRO A 399 6.45 29.38 3.28
C PRO A 399 5.37 30.44 3.13
N VAL A 400 4.21 30.24 3.76
CA VAL A 400 3.09 31.20 3.77
C VAL A 400 2.95 31.82 5.14
N SER A 401 2.97 33.16 5.20
CA SER A 401 2.72 33.89 6.45
C SER A 401 1.25 33.82 6.81
N ILE A 402 0.94 33.20 7.94
CA ILE A 402 -0.41 33.12 8.48
C ILE A 402 -0.53 34.06 9.67
N ASN A 403 -1.49 34.97 9.57
CA ASN A 403 -1.87 35.87 10.66
C ASN A 403 -3.25 35.45 11.15
N GLY A 404 -3.33 35.02 12.41
CA GLY A 404 -4.56 34.45 12.92
C GLY A 404 -4.54 34.24 14.43
N ARG A 405 -5.25 33.23 14.88
CA ARG A 405 -5.39 32.89 16.30
C ARG A 405 -5.25 31.39 16.48
N LEU A 406 -4.49 30.96 17.49
CA LEU A 406 -4.39 29.57 17.88
C LEU A 406 -5.73 29.10 18.46
N ALA A 407 -6.45 28.25 17.75
CA ALA A 407 -7.76 27.72 18.18
C ALA A 407 -7.63 26.42 18.97
N TYR A 408 -6.57 25.64 18.71
CA TYR A 408 -6.30 24.37 19.39
C TYR A 408 -4.82 24.05 19.42
N LEU A 409 -4.38 23.39 20.51
CA LEU A 409 -3.07 22.76 20.63
C LEU A 409 -3.23 21.56 21.55
N GLY A 410 -3.05 20.35 21.00
CA GLY A 410 -3.25 19.12 21.75
C GLY A 410 -3.26 17.89 20.85
N PRO A 411 -3.70 16.72 21.35
CA PRO A 411 -3.76 15.49 20.59
C PRO A 411 -4.65 15.60 19.34
N GLY A 412 -4.24 14.96 18.25
CA GLY A 412 -5.00 14.86 17.02
C GLY A 412 -5.16 13.41 16.56
N VAL A 413 -5.82 13.20 15.43
CA VAL A 413 -5.93 11.88 14.83
C VAL A 413 -4.54 11.40 14.43
N ASP A 414 -4.09 10.28 14.97
CA ASP A 414 -2.78 9.64 14.75
C ASP A 414 -1.55 10.42 15.30
N PHE A 415 -1.75 11.54 16.03
CA PHE A 415 -0.64 12.36 16.55
C PHE A 415 -0.88 12.78 18.00
N ASP A 416 0.20 12.79 18.79
CA ASP A 416 0.16 13.26 20.17
C ASP A 416 -0.05 14.78 20.28
N GLU A 417 0.34 15.52 19.24
CA GLU A 417 0.23 16.99 19.22
C GLU A 417 -0.02 17.51 17.81
N VAL A 418 -1.07 18.31 17.68
CA VAL A 418 -1.42 19.09 16.48
C VAL A 418 -1.80 20.50 16.89
N ALA A 419 -1.73 21.46 15.97
CA ALA A 419 -2.26 22.80 16.19
C ALA A 419 -3.33 23.13 15.15
N ILE A 420 -4.36 23.90 15.56
CA ILE A 420 -5.34 24.49 14.66
C ILE A 420 -5.25 26.00 14.77
N VAL A 421 -5.16 26.64 13.62
CA VAL A 421 -5.07 28.10 13.52
C VAL A 421 -6.24 28.62 12.70
N GLU A 422 -7.05 29.48 13.29
CA GLU A 422 -8.07 30.26 12.58
C GLU A 422 -7.43 31.46 11.90
N PHE A 423 -7.74 31.71 10.62
CA PHE A 423 -7.21 32.83 9.86
C PHE A 423 -8.18 33.34 8.79
N GLY A 424 -7.96 34.56 8.30
CA GLY A 424 -8.82 35.14 7.28
C GLY A 424 -10.30 35.20 7.68
N ASP A 425 -11.19 34.90 6.73
CA ASP A 425 -12.64 34.85 6.97
C ASP A 425 -13.11 33.38 7.06
N ARG A 426 -13.35 32.88 8.27
CA ARG A 426 -13.80 31.52 8.59
C ARG A 426 -12.88 30.42 8.05
N ASN A 427 -11.58 30.67 7.88
CA ASN A 427 -10.63 29.64 7.46
C ASN A 427 -9.95 29.01 8.66
N SER A 428 -9.65 27.72 8.57
CA SER A 428 -8.83 27.00 9.56
C SER A 428 -7.73 26.21 8.87
N LEU A 429 -6.58 26.12 9.56
CA LEU A 429 -5.42 25.37 9.15
C LEU A 429 -5.05 24.35 10.22
N ILE A 430 -5.00 23.07 9.87
CA ILE A 430 -4.51 22.00 10.74
C ILE A 430 -3.02 21.81 10.47
N ILE A 431 -2.19 21.97 11.50
CA ILE A 431 -0.73 21.77 11.45
C ILE A 431 -0.41 20.46 12.16
N THR A 432 0.29 19.58 11.45
CA THR A 432 0.67 18.23 11.91
C THR A 432 2.18 18.01 11.89
N PRO A 433 2.73 17.09 12.72
CA PRO A 433 4.17 16.80 12.73
C PRO A 433 4.64 15.97 11.52
N ALA A 434 3.71 15.30 10.82
CA ALA A 434 4.00 14.49 9.62
C ALA A 434 2.85 14.61 8.63
N LEU A 435 3.06 14.14 7.38
CA LEU A 435 1.99 14.06 6.39
C LEU A 435 0.83 13.22 6.93
N LYS A 436 -0.39 13.77 6.88
CA LYS A 436 -1.63 13.05 7.11
C LYS A 436 -2.48 13.11 5.85
N GLN A 437 -2.87 11.95 5.35
CA GLN A 437 -3.90 11.83 4.33
C GLN A 437 -5.26 11.70 5.02
N ILE A 438 -6.19 12.57 4.66
CA ILE A 438 -7.58 12.48 5.13
C ILE A 438 -8.35 11.54 4.21
N LEU A 439 -8.94 10.48 4.77
CA LEU A 439 -9.72 9.47 4.05
C LEU A 439 -11.22 9.64 4.28
N TRP A 440 -11.59 10.06 5.51
CA TRP A 440 -12.97 10.15 5.98
C TRP A 440 -13.26 11.54 6.52
N THR A 441 -14.50 11.95 6.45
CA THR A 441 -14.96 13.23 7.04
C THR A 441 -14.75 13.27 8.55
N GLU A 442 -14.90 12.14 9.24
CA GLU A 442 -14.67 12.01 10.68
C GLU A 442 -13.21 12.28 11.09
N GLU A 443 -12.27 12.09 10.17
CA GLU A 443 -10.85 12.44 10.40
C GLU A 443 -10.59 13.95 10.37
N LEU A 444 -11.58 14.77 10.01
CA LEU A 444 -11.51 16.23 10.09
C LEU A 444 -11.93 16.78 11.47
N GLU A 445 -12.52 15.95 12.33
CA GLU A 445 -12.92 16.30 13.69
C GLU A 445 -11.69 16.42 14.61
N PHE A 446 -10.78 17.36 14.28
CA PHE A 446 -9.63 17.68 15.13
C PHE A 446 -10.03 18.69 16.19
N GLY A 447 -9.89 18.33 17.46
CA GLY A 447 -10.20 19.26 18.55
C GLY A 447 -11.61 19.84 18.45
N PRO A 448 -11.76 21.18 18.36
CA PRO A 448 -13.07 21.84 18.31
C PRO A 448 -13.67 21.96 16.91
N LEU A 449 -13.03 21.42 15.85
CA LEU A 449 -13.51 21.58 14.47
C LEU A 449 -14.79 20.75 14.23
N ASP A 450 -15.77 21.40 13.62
CA ASP A 450 -16.92 20.74 13.01
C ASP A 450 -16.79 20.87 11.48
N PRO A 451 -16.70 19.77 10.72
CA PRO A 451 -16.61 19.83 9.27
C PRO A 451 -17.77 20.60 8.61
N ASP A 452 -18.94 20.62 9.22
CA ASP A 452 -20.11 21.31 8.69
C ASP A 452 -20.00 22.85 8.74
N ASP A 453 -19.00 23.39 9.45
CA ASP A 453 -18.70 24.83 9.49
C ASP A 453 -17.95 25.33 8.24
N PHE A 454 -17.50 24.42 7.35
CA PHE A 454 -16.67 24.74 6.19
C PHE A 454 -17.36 24.48 4.86
N ASP A 455 -17.09 25.35 3.90
CA ASP A 455 -17.60 25.25 2.54
C ASP A 455 -16.63 24.51 1.60
N SER A 456 -15.33 24.47 1.97
CA SER A 456 -14.29 23.85 1.16
C SER A 456 -13.22 23.17 2.03
N PHE A 457 -12.66 22.08 1.50
CA PHE A 457 -11.61 21.28 2.14
C PHE A 457 -10.42 21.13 1.22
N VAL A 458 -9.22 21.47 1.68
CA VAL A 458 -7.97 21.17 1.01
C VAL A 458 -7.37 19.91 1.62
N VAL A 459 -7.29 18.82 0.87
CA VAL A 459 -6.78 17.52 1.36
C VAL A 459 -5.54 17.09 0.60
N LYS A 460 -4.54 16.57 1.31
CA LYS A 460 -3.29 16.01 0.74
C LYS A 460 -3.51 14.53 0.37
N SER A 461 -4.33 14.28 -0.66
CA SER A 461 -4.70 12.92 -1.04
C SER A 461 -4.88 12.77 -2.54
N ARG A 462 -4.48 11.65 -3.10
CA ARG A 462 -4.63 11.34 -4.52
C ARG A 462 -6.02 10.80 -4.85
N VAL A 463 -6.40 9.69 -4.21
CA VAL A 463 -7.67 9.01 -4.46
C VAL A 463 -8.35 8.58 -3.15
N HIS A 464 -7.59 8.36 -2.07
CA HIS A 464 -8.15 7.83 -0.83
C HIS A 464 -9.27 8.69 -0.24
N PHE A 465 -9.20 10.03 -0.38
CA PHE A 465 -10.25 10.95 0.07
C PHE A 465 -11.61 10.66 -0.57
N ARG A 466 -11.64 10.08 -1.79
CA ARG A 466 -12.90 9.76 -2.47
C ARG A 466 -13.79 8.85 -1.65
N ARG A 467 -13.19 8.03 -0.78
CA ARG A 467 -13.91 7.14 0.11
C ARG A 467 -14.88 7.88 1.04
N GLY A 468 -14.43 8.94 1.69
CA GLY A 468 -15.25 9.71 2.62
C GLY A 468 -16.01 10.86 1.98
N PHE A 469 -15.52 11.39 0.85
CA PHE A 469 -16.05 12.63 0.28
C PHE A 469 -16.83 12.42 -1.01
N ASP A 470 -16.38 11.54 -1.91
CA ASP A 470 -17.00 11.31 -3.22
C ASP A 470 -18.03 10.17 -3.16
N GLU A 471 -17.62 8.98 -2.71
CA GLU A 471 -18.46 7.79 -2.70
C GLU A 471 -19.63 7.88 -1.71
N THR A 472 -19.50 8.70 -0.66
CA THR A 472 -20.58 9.03 0.28
C THR A 472 -21.55 10.08 -0.25
N GLY A 473 -21.14 10.83 -1.30
CA GLY A 473 -21.87 11.97 -1.81
C GLY A 473 -21.78 13.23 -0.91
N TYR A 474 -20.81 13.27 0.01
CA TYR A 474 -20.59 14.44 0.87
C TYR A 474 -20.13 15.65 0.04
N ALA A 475 -19.05 15.50 -0.74
CA ALA A 475 -18.59 16.57 -1.63
C ALA A 475 -19.52 16.74 -2.85
N ARG A 476 -19.92 17.97 -3.13
CA ARG A 476 -20.67 18.31 -4.33
C ARG A 476 -19.78 18.68 -5.51
N THR A 477 -18.58 19.16 -5.21
CA THR A 477 -17.58 19.54 -6.20
C THR A 477 -16.23 18.97 -5.77
N ILE A 478 -15.53 18.31 -6.71
CA ILE A 478 -14.19 17.78 -6.50
C ILE A 478 -13.28 18.37 -7.57
N ILE A 479 -12.18 18.98 -7.14
CA ILE A 479 -11.16 19.58 -7.99
C ILE A 479 -9.84 18.91 -7.65
N ILE A 480 -9.26 18.22 -8.64
CA ILE A 480 -7.93 17.61 -8.48
C ILE A 480 -6.89 18.67 -8.80
N VAL A 481 -6.01 18.94 -7.84
CA VAL A 481 -5.03 20.02 -7.92
C VAL A 481 -3.66 19.48 -8.22
N ASP A 482 -3.07 19.88 -9.33
CA ASP A 482 -1.67 19.59 -9.70
C ASP A 482 -0.79 20.81 -9.43
N ALA A 483 0.14 20.67 -8.50
CA ALA A 483 1.08 21.74 -8.18
C ALA A 483 2.10 21.95 -9.31
N PRO A 484 2.67 23.16 -9.46
CA PRO A 484 3.68 23.43 -10.49
C PRO A 484 4.91 22.55 -10.29
N GLY A 485 5.36 21.91 -11.38
CA GLY A 485 6.50 20.97 -11.35
C GLY A 485 7.88 21.65 -11.36
N PRO A 486 8.95 20.86 -11.16
CA PRO A 486 8.91 19.41 -10.92
C PRO A 486 8.50 19.09 -9.49
N PHE A 487 7.33 18.52 -9.30
CA PHE A 487 6.82 18.09 -8.00
C PHE A 487 6.84 16.56 -7.92
N VAL A 488 7.25 15.98 -6.80
CA VAL A 488 7.51 14.53 -6.70
C VAL A 488 6.29 13.68 -7.03
N GLY A 489 5.11 14.11 -6.65
CA GLY A 489 3.86 13.39 -6.92
C GLY A 489 3.18 13.75 -8.25
N THR A 490 3.81 14.55 -9.10
CA THR A 490 3.24 15.06 -10.35
C THR A 490 2.90 13.95 -11.35
N ILE A 491 1.97 14.26 -12.26
CA ILE A 491 1.70 13.43 -13.45
C ILE A 491 2.80 13.57 -14.53
N HIS A 492 3.64 14.60 -14.44
CA HIS A 492 4.72 14.87 -15.40
C HIS A 492 5.97 14.05 -15.01
N LEU A 493 5.90 12.73 -15.22
CA LEU A 493 6.98 11.82 -14.83
C LEU A 493 8.29 12.09 -15.56
N ASP A 494 8.24 12.68 -16.75
CA ASP A 494 9.40 13.10 -17.55
C ASP A 494 10.20 14.24 -16.92
N ALA A 495 9.65 14.92 -15.91
CA ALA A 495 10.38 15.89 -15.09
C ALA A 495 11.19 15.25 -13.94
N LEU A 496 11.01 13.96 -13.66
CA LEU A 496 11.71 13.25 -12.59
C LEU A 496 13.04 12.65 -13.08
N PRO A 497 14.07 12.63 -12.24
CA PRO A 497 15.42 12.19 -12.63
C PRO A 497 15.55 10.65 -12.53
N TYR A 498 14.84 9.91 -13.40
CA TYR A 498 14.98 8.46 -13.48
C TYR A 498 16.37 8.05 -13.94
N GLU A 499 16.95 7.07 -13.27
CA GLU A 499 18.25 6.47 -13.58
C GLU A 499 18.12 4.99 -13.99
N ASN A 500 17.13 4.27 -13.40
CA ASN A 500 16.91 2.84 -13.62
C ASN A 500 15.76 2.55 -14.60
N VAL A 501 15.00 3.58 -14.98
CA VAL A 501 13.83 3.48 -15.85
C VAL A 501 14.03 4.30 -17.12
N THR A 502 13.84 3.66 -18.27
CA THR A 502 13.79 4.34 -19.58
C THR A 502 12.34 4.68 -19.91
N LEU A 503 11.89 5.90 -19.63
CA LEU A 503 10.48 6.29 -19.82
C LEU A 503 9.97 6.10 -21.25
N SER A 504 10.84 6.21 -22.29
CA SER A 504 10.44 5.97 -23.69
C SER A 504 10.00 4.54 -23.97
N ASP A 505 10.25 3.60 -23.07
CA ASP A 505 9.76 2.22 -23.16
C ASP A 505 8.31 2.06 -22.67
N TYR A 506 7.68 3.17 -22.22
CA TYR A 506 6.33 3.17 -21.67
C TYR A 506 5.44 4.25 -22.32
N TYR A 507 4.18 3.91 -22.57
CA TYR A 507 3.15 4.91 -22.82
C TYR A 507 2.86 5.70 -21.52
N PRO A 508 2.70 7.05 -21.53
CA PRO A 508 2.56 7.93 -22.69
C PRO A 508 3.89 8.50 -23.23
N TYR A 509 5.04 8.17 -22.65
CA TYR A 509 6.34 8.79 -22.98
C TYR A 509 7.02 8.17 -24.21
N GLY A 510 6.53 7.02 -24.68
CA GLY A 510 7.02 6.34 -25.87
C GLY A 510 6.12 5.20 -26.30
N THR A 511 6.62 4.41 -27.23
CA THR A 511 5.95 3.19 -27.71
C THR A 511 6.80 1.99 -27.30
N PRO A 512 6.30 1.08 -26.46
CA PRO A 512 7.05 -0.11 -26.05
C PRO A 512 7.42 -0.94 -27.28
N SER A 513 8.72 -1.29 -27.39
CA SER A 513 9.23 -2.12 -28.50
C SER A 513 8.73 -3.55 -28.40
N ASP A 514 8.56 -4.04 -27.17
CA ASP A 514 8.07 -5.39 -26.86
C ASP A 514 7.09 -5.34 -25.67
N ARG A 515 5.80 -5.45 -25.96
CA ARG A 515 4.80 -5.74 -24.91
C ARG A 515 4.93 -7.23 -24.57
N GLN A 516 5.62 -7.50 -23.47
CA GLN A 516 5.83 -8.87 -22.97
C GLN A 516 4.59 -9.43 -22.28
#